data_77289419d168b58799f62bfe4c0239f4
#
_entry.id   77289419d168b58799f62bfe4c0239f4
#
_cell.length_a   1.000
_cell.length_b   1.000
_cell.length_c   1.000
_cell.angle_alpha   90.00
_cell.angle_beta   90.00
_cell.angle_gamma   90.00
#
_symmetry.space_group_name_H-M   'P 1'
#
loop_
_entity.id
_entity.type
_entity.pdbx_description
1 polymer ?
#
loop_
_entity_poly.entity_id
_entity_poly.type
_entity_poly.pdbx_seq_one_letter_code
_entity_poly.pdbx_strand_id
1 'polypeptide(L)'
;METVALGTVSTADSAITFGKLTEGTYRYLVAIRDVTKTDIILINREFTVGALSGGSNMTLSYDAAKIAAVGYQSNGTALEKKACASYALAYCNAILTGTVTSPHSYWSSSTNVDCVWSKGGYTTKSYASEAAVLQAAYNELMAGKPSIIHVTGNTPQHWITIIGCKKTGGGSGISVSDLVAIDPWDGKVITVSDKYKVKTSYRLGVKVDSVVSEGLKRTDDTGNGEDCTL
;
A
#
# COMPACT_ATOMS: atom_id res chain seq x y z
N MET A 1 -21.67 -15.22 18.13
CA MET A 1 -20.59 -14.99 17.14
C MET A 1 -20.68 -16.16 16.16
N GLU A 2 -21.01 -15.87 14.93
CA GLU A 2 -21.16 -16.90 13.90
C GLU A 2 -19.78 -17.19 13.27
N THR A 3 -19.44 -18.47 13.11
CA THR A 3 -18.19 -18.87 12.47
C THR A 3 -18.42 -18.92 10.96
N VAL A 4 -17.85 -17.99 10.23
CA VAL A 4 -18.07 -17.82 8.77
C VAL A 4 -17.20 -18.76 7.94
N ALA A 5 -16.05 -19.18 8.44
CA ALA A 5 -15.19 -20.16 7.77
C ALA A 5 -14.28 -20.86 8.76
N LEU A 6 -14.15 -22.15 8.61
CA LEU A 6 -13.10 -22.98 9.21
C LEU A 6 -12.33 -23.61 8.05
N GLY A 7 -11.05 -23.28 7.93
CA GLY A 7 -10.16 -23.88 6.94
C GLY A 7 -8.88 -24.36 7.61
N THR A 8 -8.31 -25.43 7.10
CA THR A 8 -6.95 -25.85 7.44
C THR A 8 -6.00 -25.19 6.47
N VAL A 9 -5.01 -24.46 7.00
CA VAL A 9 -3.97 -23.81 6.18
C VAL A 9 -2.74 -24.69 6.24
N SER A 10 -2.15 -24.98 5.07
CA SER A 10 -0.89 -25.68 5.01
C SER A 10 0.27 -24.70 5.23
N THR A 11 1.43 -25.19 5.66
CA THR A 11 2.65 -24.38 5.80
C THR A 11 3.16 -23.80 4.49
N ALA A 12 2.62 -24.27 3.35
CA ALA A 12 2.93 -23.75 2.01
C ALA A 12 2.06 -22.55 1.61
N ASP A 13 0.97 -22.29 2.33
CA ASP A 13 0.04 -21.21 1.98
C ASP A 13 0.55 -19.87 2.51
N SER A 14 0.85 -18.95 1.61
CA SER A 14 1.28 -17.58 1.94
C SER A 14 0.10 -16.61 2.15
N ALA A 15 -1.13 -17.03 1.86
CA ALA A 15 -2.34 -16.23 2.01
C ALA A 15 -3.57 -17.09 2.31
N ILE A 16 -4.45 -16.56 3.14
CA ILE A 16 -5.79 -17.12 3.37
C ILE A 16 -6.78 -16.23 2.64
N THR A 17 -7.56 -16.82 1.73
CA THR A 17 -8.62 -16.12 1.02
C THR A 17 -9.95 -16.43 1.69
N PHE A 18 -10.61 -15.40 2.20
CA PHE A 18 -11.99 -15.51 2.66
C PHE A 18 -12.92 -15.31 1.47
N GLY A 19 -14.08 -16.00 1.49
CA GLY A 19 -15.16 -15.72 0.56
C GLY A 19 -15.65 -14.27 0.68
N LYS A 20 -16.66 -13.91 -0.12
CA LYS A 20 -17.27 -12.58 -0.06
C LYS A 20 -17.88 -12.35 1.34
N LEU A 21 -17.31 -11.43 2.10
CA LEU A 21 -17.82 -11.02 3.40
C LEU A 21 -18.88 -9.92 3.20
N THR A 22 -19.93 -9.94 4.00
CA THR A 22 -20.91 -8.85 4.09
C THR A 22 -20.37 -7.75 5.01
N GLU A 23 -21.07 -6.60 5.06
CA GLU A 23 -20.76 -5.57 6.04
C GLU A 23 -20.80 -6.13 7.46
N GLY A 24 -19.80 -5.75 8.28
CA GLY A 24 -19.73 -6.19 9.67
C GLY A 24 -18.32 -6.13 10.24
N THR A 25 -18.22 -6.35 11.54
CA THR A 25 -16.95 -6.50 12.22
C THR A 25 -16.61 -7.98 12.35
N TYR A 26 -15.45 -8.36 11.86
CA TYR A 26 -14.97 -9.72 11.83
C TYR A 26 -13.72 -9.86 12.67
N ARG A 27 -13.54 -11.03 13.24
CA ARG A 27 -12.32 -11.41 13.93
C ARG A 27 -11.74 -12.64 13.26
N TYR A 28 -10.47 -12.61 12.90
CA TYR A 28 -9.77 -13.81 12.46
C TYR A 28 -8.77 -14.26 13.53
N LEU A 29 -8.70 -15.55 13.67
CA LEU A 29 -7.78 -16.23 14.58
C LEU A 29 -6.94 -17.18 13.76
N VAL A 30 -5.62 -17.12 13.96
CA VAL A 30 -4.71 -18.16 13.49
C VAL A 30 -4.21 -18.88 14.73
N ALA A 31 -4.47 -20.16 14.80
CA ALA A 31 -4.05 -21.00 15.93
C ALA A 31 -3.35 -22.25 15.41
N ILE A 32 -2.34 -22.67 16.12
CA ILE A 32 -1.74 -24.00 15.96
C ILE A 32 -2.28 -24.88 17.07
N ARG A 33 -2.75 -26.07 16.70
CA ARG A 33 -3.13 -27.08 17.66
C ARG A 33 -2.00 -28.12 17.74
N ASP A 34 -1.43 -28.27 18.91
CA ASP A 34 -0.41 -29.28 19.16
C ASP A 34 -1.01 -30.68 19.36
N VAL A 35 -0.15 -31.68 19.56
CA VAL A 35 -0.55 -33.07 19.78
C VAL A 35 -1.33 -33.27 21.09
N THR A 36 -1.25 -32.34 22.01
CA THR A 36 -1.99 -32.34 23.29
C THR A 36 -3.40 -31.76 23.13
N LYS A 37 -3.75 -31.30 21.92
CA LYS A 37 -5.02 -30.62 21.59
C LYS A 37 -5.18 -29.25 22.25
N THR A 38 -4.11 -28.63 22.68
CA THR A 38 -4.10 -27.28 23.19
C THR A 38 -3.94 -26.31 22.02
N ASP A 39 -4.86 -25.36 21.88
CA ASP A 39 -4.79 -24.34 20.86
C ASP A 39 -3.88 -23.21 21.32
N ILE A 40 -2.82 -22.94 20.55
CA ILE A 40 -1.96 -21.77 20.71
C ILE A 40 -2.43 -20.73 19.71
N ILE A 41 -2.99 -19.62 20.17
CA ILE A 41 -3.45 -18.53 19.31
C ILE A 41 -2.25 -17.68 18.93
N LEU A 42 -1.85 -17.72 17.65
CA LEU A 42 -0.73 -16.94 17.12
C LEU A 42 -1.17 -15.55 16.69
N ILE A 43 -2.35 -15.45 16.10
CA ILE A 43 -2.89 -14.18 15.60
C ILE A 43 -4.34 -14.07 16.04
N ASN A 44 -4.67 -12.93 16.61
CA ASN A 44 -6.03 -12.55 16.96
C ASN A 44 -6.22 -11.10 16.55
N ARG A 45 -6.91 -10.87 15.45
CA ARG A 45 -7.14 -9.52 14.91
C ARG A 45 -8.60 -9.33 14.60
N GLU A 46 -9.05 -8.11 14.83
CA GLU A 46 -10.36 -7.64 14.42
C GLU A 46 -10.23 -6.72 13.21
N PHE A 47 -11.13 -6.84 12.27
CA PHE A 47 -11.26 -5.94 11.14
C PHE A 47 -12.72 -5.70 10.81
N THR A 48 -13.03 -4.55 10.28
CA THR A 48 -14.39 -4.19 9.90
C THR A 48 -14.52 -4.18 8.38
N VAL A 49 -15.48 -4.93 7.88
CA VAL A 49 -15.98 -4.79 6.51
C VAL A 49 -17.06 -3.73 6.56
N GLY A 50 -16.75 -2.54 6.07
CA GLY A 50 -17.72 -1.46 6.00
C GLY A 50 -18.75 -1.71 4.91
N ALA A 51 -19.93 -1.08 5.04
CA ALA A 51 -20.84 -0.97 3.92
C ALA A 51 -20.11 -0.31 2.76
N LEU A 52 -20.06 -1.00 1.64
CA LEU A 52 -19.84 -0.35 0.38
C LEU A 52 -21.13 0.44 0.09
N SER A 53 -21.31 1.54 0.81
CA SER A 53 -22.43 2.43 0.55
C SER A 53 -22.26 2.93 -0.88
N GLY A 54 -23.19 2.54 -1.74
CA GLY A 54 -23.18 2.88 -3.13
C GLY A 54 -23.03 4.40 -3.30
N GLY A 55 -22.05 4.82 -4.09
CA GLY A 55 -21.96 6.16 -4.61
C GLY A 55 -21.05 7.16 -3.91
N SER A 56 -20.28 6.81 -2.90
CA SER A 56 -19.30 7.74 -2.30
C SER A 56 -17.91 7.55 -2.90
N ASN A 57 -17.33 8.63 -3.45
CA ASN A 57 -15.95 8.64 -3.85
C ASN A 57 -15.07 8.32 -2.63
N MET A 58 -14.20 7.33 -2.75
CA MET A 58 -13.23 7.01 -1.73
C MET A 58 -11.99 7.89 -1.93
N THR A 59 -11.64 8.67 -0.92
CA THR A 59 -10.42 9.47 -0.91
C THR A 59 -9.78 9.39 0.46
N LEU A 60 -8.48 9.11 0.50
CA LEU A 60 -7.72 9.13 1.74
C LEU A 60 -7.74 10.53 2.35
N SER A 61 -7.91 10.61 3.65
CA SER A 61 -7.77 11.87 4.37
C SER A 61 -6.29 12.28 4.42
N TYR A 62 -5.99 13.53 4.11
CA TYR A 62 -4.64 14.08 4.21
C TYR A 62 -4.68 15.58 4.47
N ASP A 63 -3.58 16.10 5.00
CA ASP A 63 -3.38 17.53 5.22
C ASP A 63 -2.75 18.15 3.97
N ALA A 64 -3.52 18.97 3.26
CA ALA A 64 -3.06 19.65 2.04
C ALA A 64 -1.87 20.59 2.31
N ALA A 65 -1.76 21.18 3.52
CA ALA A 65 -0.63 22.03 3.86
C ALA A 65 0.67 21.23 3.96
N LYS A 66 0.61 19.98 4.42
CA LYS A 66 1.78 19.08 4.45
C LYS A 66 2.20 18.64 3.05
N ILE A 67 1.26 18.37 2.16
CA ILE A 67 1.56 18.11 0.75
C ILE A 67 2.24 19.33 0.11
N ALA A 68 1.71 20.54 0.34
CA ALA A 68 2.32 21.77 -0.14
C ALA A 68 3.72 22.01 0.43
N ALA A 69 3.94 21.64 1.71
CA ALA A 69 5.24 21.78 2.39
C ALA A 69 6.31 20.79 1.86
N VAL A 70 5.92 19.63 1.32
CA VAL A 70 6.84 18.74 0.57
C VAL A 70 7.36 19.46 -0.69
N GLY A 71 6.53 20.33 -1.29
CA GLY A 71 6.81 20.99 -2.55
C GLY A 71 6.46 20.12 -3.76
N TYR A 72 6.85 20.56 -4.96
CA TYR A 72 6.59 19.87 -6.23
C TYR A 72 7.69 20.12 -7.26
N GLN A 73 7.81 19.22 -8.22
CA GLN A 73 8.95 19.14 -9.15
C GLN A 73 9.12 20.38 -10.04
N SER A 74 8.02 20.98 -10.52
CA SER A 74 8.09 22.08 -11.49
C SER A 74 8.80 23.33 -10.95
N ASN A 75 8.79 23.52 -9.63
CA ASN A 75 9.50 24.61 -8.96
C ASN A 75 10.94 24.26 -8.58
N GLY A 76 11.34 23.01 -8.77
CA GLY A 76 12.64 22.52 -8.36
C GLY A 76 13.73 22.76 -9.39
N THR A 77 14.94 22.37 -9.00
CA THR A 77 16.15 22.31 -9.84
C THR A 77 15.98 21.32 -11.00
N ALA A 78 16.94 21.27 -11.90
CA ALA A 78 16.96 20.31 -13.00
C ALA A 78 16.99 18.85 -12.53
N LEU A 79 17.58 18.56 -11.37
CA LEU A 79 17.56 17.23 -10.74
C LEU A 79 16.18 16.90 -10.16
N GLU A 80 15.62 17.84 -9.40
CA GLU A 80 14.30 17.66 -8.78
C GLU A 80 13.19 17.43 -9.81
N LYS A 81 13.29 18.08 -10.98
CA LYS A 81 12.37 17.86 -12.12
C LYS A 81 12.39 16.42 -12.67
N LYS A 82 13.38 15.61 -12.30
CA LYS A 82 13.48 14.19 -12.66
C LYS A 82 13.10 13.24 -11.51
N ALA A 83 12.82 13.75 -10.32
CA ALA A 83 12.67 12.98 -9.09
C ALA A 83 11.20 12.64 -8.74
N CYS A 84 10.33 12.39 -9.74
CA CYS A 84 8.89 12.17 -9.52
C CYS A 84 8.59 11.08 -8.47
N ALA A 85 9.30 9.96 -8.51
CA ALA A 85 9.10 8.87 -7.55
C ALA A 85 9.40 9.29 -6.11
N SER A 86 10.43 10.12 -5.90
CA SER A 86 10.81 10.61 -4.57
C SER A 86 9.81 11.62 -4.02
N TYR A 87 9.26 12.50 -4.86
CA TYR A 87 8.17 13.39 -4.46
C TYR A 87 6.89 12.60 -4.15
N ALA A 88 6.53 11.63 -5.00
CA ALA A 88 5.37 10.78 -4.75
C ALA A 88 5.52 10.00 -3.43
N LEU A 89 6.72 9.51 -3.12
CA LEU A 89 7.02 8.81 -1.88
C LEU A 89 6.94 9.75 -0.66
N ALA A 90 7.39 11.00 -0.80
CA ALA A 90 7.26 12.02 0.25
C ALA A 90 5.78 12.35 0.52
N TYR A 91 4.94 12.42 -0.50
CA TYR A 91 3.50 12.59 -0.32
C TYR A 91 2.88 11.39 0.40
N CYS A 92 3.22 10.18 0.02
CA CYS A 92 2.77 8.98 0.73
C CYS A 92 3.15 9.03 2.22
N ASN A 93 4.38 9.43 2.54
CA ASN A 93 4.81 9.57 3.93
C ASN A 93 3.99 10.64 4.67
N ALA A 94 3.78 11.81 4.07
CA ALA A 94 2.99 12.88 4.65
C ALA A 94 1.53 12.45 4.93
N ILE A 95 0.94 11.67 4.00
CA ILE A 95 -0.42 11.12 4.14
C ILE A 95 -0.48 10.12 5.30
N LEU A 96 0.46 9.18 5.36
CA LEU A 96 0.42 8.08 6.34
C LEU A 96 0.81 8.50 7.75
N THR A 97 1.81 9.37 7.88
CA THR A 97 2.42 9.68 9.18
C THR A 97 2.15 11.12 9.64
N GLY A 98 1.66 11.96 8.74
CA GLY A 98 1.55 13.38 8.97
C GLY A 98 2.90 14.11 9.03
N THR A 99 4.02 13.46 8.67
CA THR A 99 5.36 14.03 8.71
C THR A 99 5.81 14.49 7.33
N VAL A 100 6.21 15.74 7.21
CA VAL A 100 6.83 16.27 5.98
C VAL A 100 8.28 15.81 5.91
N THR A 101 8.60 15.08 4.85
CA THR A 101 9.95 14.60 4.56
C THR A 101 10.40 15.16 3.22
N SER A 102 11.63 15.66 3.15
CA SER A 102 12.19 16.13 1.88
C SER A 102 12.30 14.99 0.86
N PRO A 103 11.89 15.19 -0.40
CA PRO A 103 12.09 14.22 -1.46
C PRO A 103 13.55 13.76 -1.63
N HIS A 104 14.51 14.63 -1.33
CA HIS A 104 15.95 14.31 -1.37
C HIS A 104 16.33 13.17 -0.43
N SER A 105 15.59 12.97 0.65
CA SER A 105 15.84 11.86 1.60
C SER A 105 15.71 10.49 0.95
N TYR A 106 14.98 10.40 -0.16
CA TYR A 106 14.74 9.16 -0.90
C TYR A 106 15.68 8.96 -2.09
N TRP A 107 16.58 9.91 -2.36
CA TRP A 107 17.55 9.79 -3.45
C TRP A 107 18.62 8.75 -3.12
N SER A 108 19.19 8.14 -4.15
CA SER A 108 20.31 7.22 -4.01
C SER A 108 21.59 7.94 -3.58
N SER A 109 21.80 9.15 -4.10
CA SER A 109 22.88 10.05 -3.66
C SER A 109 22.49 11.53 -3.86
N SER A 110 23.32 12.46 -3.43
CA SER A 110 23.11 13.91 -3.61
C SER A 110 23.03 14.36 -5.09
N THR A 111 23.54 13.55 -6.00
CA THR A 111 23.57 13.83 -7.46
C THR A 111 22.76 12.83 -8.28
N ASN A 112 22.23 11.76 -7.66
CA ASN A 112 21.43 10.75 -8.33
C ASN A 112 20.03 10.67 -7.69
N VAL A 113 19.03 11.07 -8.47
CA VAL A 113 17.62 11.16 -8.07
C VAL A 113 16.87 9.83 -8.12
N ASP A 114 17.55 8.72 -8.45
CA ASP A 114 16.94 7.40 -8.43
C ASP A 114 16.35 7.14 -7.05
N CYS A 115 15.06 6.84 -7.03
CA CYS A 115 14.33 6.68 -5.78
C CYS A 115 14.69 5.37 -5.09
N VAL A 116 15.18 5.47 -3.85
CA VAL A 116 15.40 4.32 -2.96
C VAL A 116 14.12 4.07 -2.17
N TRP A 117 13.25 3.25 -2.72
CA TRP A 117 11.90 2.96 -2.21
C TRP A 117 11.88 2.49 -0.75
N SER A 118 12.85 1.68 -0.37
CA SER A 118 12.97 1.13 0.99
C SER A 118 13.18 2.19 2.06
N LYS A 119 13.78 3.35 1.73
CA LYS A 119 13.91 4.47 2.68
C LYS A 119 12.56 5.03 3.13
N GLY A 120 11.50 4.87 2.33
CA GLY A 120 10.13 5.23 2.68
C GLY A 120 9.29 4.04 3.18
N GLY A 121 9.91 2.86 3.30
CA GLY A 121 9.20 1.63 3.60
C GLY A 121 8.25 1.20 2.49
N TYR A 122 8.63 1.44 1.24
CA TYR A 122 7.93 1.04 0.03
C TYR A 122 8.76 0.05 -0.78
N THR A 123 8.09 -0.68 -1.65
CA THR A 123 8.70 -1.49 -2.70
C THR A 123 7.92 -1.35 -3.99
N THR A 124 8.53 -1.65 -5.13
CA THR A 124 7.82 -1.68 -6.41
C THR A 124 7.47 -3.10 -6.79
N LYS A 125 6.22 -3.31 -7.19
CA LYS A 125 5.72 -4.58 -7.74
C LYS A 125 5.33 -4.39 -9.20
N SER A 126 5.55 -5.41 -10.03
CA SER A 126 5.08 -5.48 -11.41
C SER A 126 3.88 -6.40 -11.51
N TYR A 127 2.94 -6.06 -12.38
CA TYR A 127 1.69 -6.78 -12.58
C TYR A 127 1.57 -7.23 -14.03
N ALA A 128 0.73 -8.23 -14.28
CA ALA A 128 0.59 -8.83 -15.61
C ALA A 128 -0.20 -7.97 -16.59
N SER A 129 -1.02 -7.03 -16.10
CA SER A 129 -1.88 -6.20 -16.94
C SER A 129 -2.24 -4.88 -16.28
N GLU A 130 -2.80 -3.95 -17.08
CA GLU A 130 -3.38 -2.70 -16.59
C GLU A 130 -4.47 -2.97 -15.55
N ALA A 131 -5.40 -3.88 -15.83
CA ALA A 131 -6.47 -4.20 -14.91
C ALA A 131 -5.92 -4.71 -13.56
N ALA A 132 -4.85 -5.50 -13.58
CA ALA A 132 -4.24 -6.03 -12.35
C ALA A 132 -3.57 -4.93 -11.53
N VAL A 133 -2.84 -3.99 -12.13
CA VAL A 133 -2.20 -2.90 -11.40
C VAL A 133 -3.21 -1.88 -10.87
N LEU A 134 -4.28 -1.60 -11.61
CA LEU A 134 -5.36 -0.72 -11.16
C LEU A 134 -6.13 -1.32 -9.99
N GLN A 135 -6.42 -2.64 -10.05
CA GLN A 135 -7.04 -3.35 -8.94
C GLN A 135 -6.13 -3.37 -7.70
N ALA A 136 -4.82 -3.55 -7.88
CA ALA A 136 -3.87 -3.48 -6.78
C ALA A 136 -3.84 -2.10 -6.14
N ALA A 137 -3.82 -1.02 -6.92
CA ALA A 137 -3.90 0.35 -6.41
C ALA A 137 -5.20 0.59 -5.61
N TYR A 138 -6.32 0.09 -6.11
CA TYR A 138 -7.60 0.13 -5.38
C TYR A 138 -7.53 -0.64 -4.06
N ASN A 139 -6.92 -1.82 -4.03
CA ASN A 139 -6.77 -2.61 -2.81
C ASN A 139 -5.91 -1.89 -1.75
N GLU A 140 -4.84 -1.19 -2.15
CA GLU A 140 -4.07 -0.35 -1.24
C GLU A 140 -4.93 0.78 -0.64
N LEU A 141 -5.76 1.44 -1.46
CA LEU A 141 -6.70 2.45 -0.98
C LEU A 141 -7.69 1.88 0.04
N MET A 142 -8.25 0.68 -0.23
CA MET A 142 -9.16 -0.01 0.68
C MET A 142 -8.50 -0.35 2.01
N ALA A 143 -7.17 -0.55 2.01
CA ALA A 143 -6.36 -0.74 3.22
C ALA A 143 -5.97 0.59 3.89
N GLY A 144 -6.47 1.74 3.41
CA GLY A 144 -6.13 3.06 3.94
C GLY A 144 -4.72 3.54 3.56
N LYS A 145 -4.10 2.95 2.53
CA LYS A 145 -2.72 3.22 2.14
C LYS A 145 -2.65 3.91 0.77
N PRO A 146 -1.93 5.02 0.64
CA PRO A 146 -1.59 5.56 -0.68
C PRO A 146 -0.60 4.65 -1.39
N SER A 147 -0.72 4.56 -2.70
CA SER A 147 0.22 3.83 -3.57
C SER A 147 0.75 4.75 -4.66
N ILE A 148 1.78 4.32 -5.37
CA ILE A 148 2.47 5.14 -6.36
C ILE A 148 2.45 4.42 -7.70
N ILE A 149 1.65 4.89 -8.65
CA ILE A 149 1.50 4.22 -9.95
C ILE A 149 2.45 4.78 -10.99
N HIS A 150 2.98 3.88 -11.83
CA HIS A 150 3.84 4.24 -12.97
C HIS A 150 2.96 4.54 -14.19
N VAL A 151 3.06 5.78 -14.68
CA VAL A 151 2.23 6.29 -15.76
C VAL A 151 3.08 6.85 -16.91
N THR A 152 2.43 7.08 -18.04
CA THR A 152 2.97 7.77 -19.21
C THR A 152 1.93 8.75 -19.74
N GLY A 153 2.37 9.79 -20.42
CA GLY A 153 1.50 10.84 -20.95
C GLY A 153 2.36 11.81 -21.76
N ASN A 154 2.32 13.09 -21.41
CA ASN A 154 3.17 14.12 -22.02
C ASN A 154 4.69 13.89 -21.72
N THR A 155 5.00 12.99 -20.80
CA THR A 155 6.34 12.51 -20.50
C THR A 155 6.44 11.01 -20.77
N PRO A 156 7.61 10.46 -21.13
CA PRO A 156 7.77 9.05 -21.43
C PRO A 156 7.55 8.16 -20.19
N GLN A 157 7.68 8.72 -18.99
CA GLN A 157 7.43 8.04 -17.72
C GLN A 157 7.22 9.05 -16.60
N HIS A 158 6.32 8.70 -15.67
CA HIS A 158 6.06 9.48 -14.47
C HIS A 158 5.54 8.58 -13.36
N TRP A 159 5.71 9.01 -12.11
CA TRP A 159 5.19 8.34 -10.93
C TRP A 159 4.28 9.30 -10.18
N ILE A 160 3.05 8.91 -9.92
CA ILE A 160 2.04 9.73 -9.25
C ILE A 160 1.46 9.01 -8.03
N THR A 161 1.03 9.76 -7.03
CA THR A 161 0.51 9.22 -5.77
C THR A 161 -1.00 9.02 -5.85
N ILE A 162 -1.46 7.78 -5.82
CA ILE A 162 -2.89 7.45 -5.77
C ILE A 162 -3.42 7.69 -4.37
N ILE A 163 -4.48 8.49 -4.28
CA ILE A 163 -5.12 8.89 -3.03
C ILE A 163 -6.61 8.61 -3.00
N GLY A 164 -7.22 8.22 -4.11
CA GLY A 164 -8.65 7.99 -4.15
C GLY A 164 -9.12 7.21 -5.37
N CYS A 165 -10.39 6.78 -5.30
CA CYS A 165 -11.10 6.13 -6.37
C CYS A 165 -12.54 6.64 -6.40
N LYS A 166 -13.03 7.02 -7.60
CA LYS A 166 -14.39 7.49 -7.80
C LYS A 166 -15.41 6.35 -7.89
N LYS A 167 -14.94 5.13 -8.07
CA LYS A 167 -15.77 3.94 -8.17
C LYS A 167 -15.79 3.22 -6.84
N THR A 168 -16.98 3.08 -6.28
CA THR A 168 -17.23 2.34 -5.06
C THR A 168 -18.08 1.12 -5.38
N GLY A 169 -17.67 -0.02 -4.86
CA GLY A 169 -18.39 -1.29 -5.03
C GLY A 169 -17.86 -2.15 -6.18
N GLY A 170 -17.66 -3.43 -5.88
CA GLY A 170 -16.98 -4.47 -6.68
C GLY A 170 -17.65 -4.88 -8.00
N GLY A 171 -18.24 -3.96 -8.74
CA GLY A 171 -18.66 -4.17 -10.12
C GLY A 171 -17.47 -4.09 -11.07
N SER A 172 -17.60 -4.62 -12.27
CA SER A 172 -16.64 -4.66 -13.37
C SER A 172 -15.44 -3.70 -13.29
N GLY A 173 -14.29 -4.18 -12.83
CA GLY A 173 -12.95 -3.60 -12.94
C GLY A 173 -12.76 -2.11 -12.59
N ILE A 174 -11.59 -1.76 -12.09
CA ILE A 174 -11.16 -0.36 -11.90
C ILE A 174 -10.56 0.14 -13.21
N SER A 175 -10.89 1.35 -13.63
CA SER A 175 -10.32 2.03 -14.81
C SER A 175 -9.43 3.21 -14.38
N VAL A 176 -8.61 3.68 -15.29
CA VAL A 176 -7.74 4.86 -15.07
C VAL A 176 -8.57 6.11 -14.74
N SER A 177 -9.79 6.22 -15.30
CA SER A 177 -10.71 7.33 -15.04
C SER A 177 -11.35 7.29 -13.64
N ASP A 178 -11.27 6.17 -12.97
CA ASP A 178 -11.77 6.03 -11.60
C ASP A 178 -10.73 6.49 -10.56
N LEU A 179 -9.44 6.49 -10.88
CA LEU A 179 -8.40 6.80 -9.92
C LEU A 179 -8.14 8.31 -9.79
N VAL A 180 -7.98 8.74 -8.55
CA VAL A 180 -7.61 10.10 -8.16
C VAL A 180 -6.19 10.09 -7.60
N ALA A 181 -5.37 11.03 -8.04
CA ALA A 181 -3.95 11.09 -7.66
C ALA A 181 -3.50 12.52 -7.35
N ILE A 182 -2.41 12.63 -6.58
CA ILE A 182 -1.60 13.84 -6.49
C ILE A 182 -0.46 13.72 -7.49
N ASP A 183 -0.37 14.69 -8.38
CA ASP A 183 0.69 14.77 -9.40
C ASP A 183 1.93 15.47 -8.80
N PRO A 184 3.07 14.79 -8.68
CA PRO A 184 4.30 15.41 -8.17
C PRO A 184 4.81 16.57 -9.03
N TRP A 185 4.40 16.67 -10.28
CA TRP A 185 4.85 17.74 -11.14
C TRP A 185 4.42 19.12 -10.63
N ASP A 186 3.17 19.26 -10.22
CA ASP A 186 2.57 20.52 -9.80
C ASP A 186 1.83 20.47 -8.46
N GLY A 187 1.86 19.33 -7.76
CA GLY A 187 1.20 19.11 -6.48
C GLY A 187 -0.32 19.05 -6.56
N LYS A 188 -0.91 19.03 -7.75
CA LYS A 188 -2.38 19.07 -7.93
C LYS A 188 -3.00 17.70 -7.81
N VAL A 189 -4.23 17.71 -7.32
CA VAL A 189 -5.12 16.55 -7.37
C VAL A 189 -5.73 16.46 -8.76
N ILE A 190 -5.62 15.29 -9.38
CA ILE A 190 -6.10 15.01 -10.72
C ILE A 190 -6.89 13.70 -10.78
N THR A 191 -7.77 13.54 -11.76
CA THR A 191 -8.14 12.21 -12.23
C THR A 191 -7.01 11.69 -13.11
N VAL A 192 -6.58 10.46 -12.93
CA VAL A 192 -5.38 9.95 -13.62
C VAL A 192 -5.55 10.04 -15.14
N SER A 193 -6.73 9.69 -15.67
CA SER A 193 -7.04 9.74 -17.12
C SER A 193 -6.99 11.14 -17.75
N ASP A 194 -7.04 12.21 -16.94
CA ASP A 194 -7.02 13.58 -17.49
C ASP A 194 -5.66 13.94 -18.09
N LYS A 195 -4.57 13.31 -17.59
CA LYS A 195 -3.21 13.59 -18.04
C LYS A 195 -2.42 12.36 -18.45
N TYR A 196 -2.80 11.17 -17.95
CA TYR A 196 -1.95 9.99 -17.99
C TYR A 196 -2.69 8.72 -18.38
N LYS A 197 -1.89 7.75 -18.87
CA LYS A 197 -2.25 6.35 -19.04
C LYS A 197 -1.32 5.52 -18.16
N VAL A 198 -1.71 4.34 -17.76
CA VAL A 198 -0.80 3.41 -17.10
C VAL A 198 0.33 3.04 -18.06
N LYS A 199 1.57 3.08 -17.58
CA LYS A 199 2.70 2.63 -18.38
C LYS A 199 2.67 1.11 -18.50
N THR A 200 2.99 0.60 -19.70
CA THR A 200 2.93 -0.84 -20.02
C THR A 200 3.88 -1.72 -19.20
N SER A 201 4.73 -1.14 -18.37
CA SER A 201 5.47 -1.87 -17.34
C SER A 201 4.62 -2.31 -16.16
N TYR A 202 3.37 -1.79 -16.05
CA TYR A 202 2.38 -2.10 -15.01
C TYR A 202 2.96 -2.16 -13.60
N ARG A 203 3.70 -1.11 -13.20
CA ARG A 203 4.38 -1.06 -11.91
C ARG A 203 3.63 -0.19 -10.90
N LEU A 204 3.65 -0.66 -9.65
CA LEU A 204 3.06 0.04 -8.51
C LEU A 204 4.05 0.04 -7.34
N GLY A 205 4.30 1.21 -6.76
CA GLY A 205 4.95 1.35 -5.46
C GLY A 205 3.92 1.14 -4.36
N VAL A 206 4.17 0.15 -3.50
CA VAL A 206 3.27 -0.22 -2.40
C VAL A 206 3.99 -0.14 -1.06
N LYS A 207 3.27 0.20 0.00
CA LYS A 207 3.79 0.19 1.35
C LYS A 207 4.13 -1.25 1.75
N VAL A 208 5.35 -1.45 2.24
CA VAL A 208 5.72 -2.72 2.85
C VAL A 208 5.09 -2.75 4.24
N ASP A 209 4.22 -3.71 4.48
CA ASP A 209 3.76 -3.96 5.83
C ASP A 209 4.97 -4.39 6.65
N SER A 210 5.24 -3.69 7.74
CA SER A 210 6.18 -4.20 8.71
C SER A 210 5.64 -5.56 9.15
N VAL A 211 6.28 -6.62 8.69
CA VAL A 211 6.17 -7.88 9.38
C VAL A 211 6.76 -7.58 10.75
N VAL A 212 5.90 -7.41 11.74
CA VAL A 212 6.33 -7.45 13.12
C VAL A 212 6.78 -8.90 13.31
N SER A 213 8.05 -9.16 13.03
CA SER A 213 8.73 -10.28 13.62
C SER A 213 8.89 -9.92 15.11
N GLU A 214 7.80 -9.99 15.86
CA GLU A 214 7.89 -10.27 17.27
C GLU A 214 8.53 -11.64 17.30
N GLY A 215 9.87 -11.65 17.46
CA GLY A 215 10.57 -12.86 17.75
C GLY A 215 9.85 -13.48 18.93
N LEU A 216 9.34 -14.68 18.75
CA LEU A 216 8.83 -15.50 19.83
C LEU A 216 9.96 -15.62 20.85
N LYS A 217 10.00 -14.71 21.82
CA LYS A 217 10.74 -14.95 23.05
C LYS A 217 10.01 -16.08 23.75
N ARG A 218 10.54 -17.26 23.58
CA ARG A 218 10.19 -18.40 24.38
C ARG A 218 10.53 -18.03 25.83
N THR A 219 9.51 -17.79 26.62
CA THR A 219 9.61 -17.65 28.07
C THR A 219 9.31 -19.00 28.70
N ASP A 220 10.10 -19.99 28.41
CA ASP A 220 10.25 -21.17 29.23
C ASP A 220 11.69 -21.17 29.78
N ASP A 221 11.80 -20.56 30.94
CA ASP A 221 12.96 -20.61 31.78
C ASP A 221 13.07 -22.02 32.42
N THR A 222 13.51 -22.98 31.64
CA THR A 222 14.10 -24.21 32.15
C THR A 222 15.33 -24.51 31.30
N GLY A 223 16.47 -24.08 31.84
CA GLY A 223 17.77 -24.20 31.22
C GLY A 223 18.07 -25.60 30.69
N ASN A 224 18.13 -25.69 29.36
CA ASN A 224 19.09 -26.51 28.65
C ASN A 224 19.12 -25.98 27.21
N GLY A 225 20.25 -25.36 26.86
CA GLY A 225 20.47 -24.81 25.56
C GLY A 225 20.57 -25.90 24.51
N GLU A 226 19.70 -25.80 23.49
CA GLU A 226 20.02 -26.22 22.13
C GLU A 226 19.41 -25.20 21.17
N ASP A 227 20.29 -24.55 20.47
CA ASP A 227 20.05 -23.55 19.47
C ASP A 227 19.49 -24.24 18.21
N CYS A 228 18.21 -24.10 17.93
CA CYS A 228 17.61 -24.53 16.67
C CYS A 228 17.42 -23.32 15.77
N THR A 229 18.45 -22.99 15.01
CA THR A 229 18.33 -22.16 13.80
C THR A 229 17.62 -22.96 12.73
N LEU A 230 16.46 -22.44 12.25
CA LEU A 230 15.82 -22.77 10.99
C LEU A 230 16.06 -21.66 10.00
#